data_641c138d4575fe1107c21db750c51e15
#
_entry.id   641c138d4575fe1107c21db750c51e15
#
_cell.length_a   1.000
_cell.length_b   1.000
_cell.length_c   1.000
_cell.angle_alpha   90.00
_cell.angle_beta   90.00
_cell.angle_gamma   90.00
#
_symmetry.space_group_name_H-M   'P 1'
#
loop_
_entity.id
_entity.type
_entity.pdbx_description
1 polymer ?
#
loop_
_entity_poly.entity_id
_entity_poly.type
_entity_poly.pdbx_seq_one_letter_code
_entity_poly.pdbx_strand_id
1 'polypeptide(L)'
;RYEWTLLDFAIWSAGAVTVPVYETSSPEQVQWILSDSGATACVVELDTHAAAVETVRDTLPALKNVWQIEAGASRNWAGWGRTCRTRRWRSAPRSPAPTTRRPSSTPSGTTGRPKGCVLTHRSFFAECGNIVERLRPLFRTGECSVLLFLPLAHVFGRLVQIAPMMAPIKLGCVPDIKHLTDELAAFRPTLILGVPRVFEKVYNAARAKAQADGKGAVFDKAAATAIAYSKALDSPSGPSFGLKLKHKVFDKLVYGKLRAVLGGRGEYAISGGAPLGRAARPLLPRHRLLGAGRATA
;
A
#
# COMPACT_ATOMS: atom_id res chain seq x y z
N ARG A 1 -8.85 -3.97 3.28
CA ARG A 1 -10.00 -4.67 2.64
C ARG A 1 -10.43 -3.95 1.38
N TYR A 2 -11.07 -4.67 0.46
CA TYR A 2 -11.60 -4.09 -0.77
C TYR A 2 -12.80 -3.15 -0.50
N GLU A 3 -13.56 -3.40 0.57
CA GLU A 3 -14.67 -2.55 1.00
C GLU A 3 -14.22 -1.10 1.27
N TRP A 4 -13.03 -0.92 1.80
CA TRP A 4 -12.47 0.41 1.99
C TRP A 4 -12.31 1.16 0.66
N THR A 5 -11.84 0.47 -0.38
CA THR A 5 -11.73 1.01 -1.73
C THR A 5 -13.10 1.38 -2.31
N LEU A 6 -14.09 0.48 -2.17
CA LEU A 6 -15.45 0.76 -2.63
C LEU A 6 -16.05 1.99 -1.93
N LEU A 7 -15.86 2.09 -0.62
CA LEU A 7 -16.34 3.23 0.17
C LEU A 7 -15.68 4.53 -0.24
N ASP A 8 -14.37 4.55 -0.42
CA ASP A 8 -13.64 5.75 -0.82
C ASP A 8 -14.18 6.32 -2.14
N PHE A 9 -14.35 5.47 -3.15
CA PHE A 9 -14.94 5.88 -4.42
C PHE A 9 -16.42 6.25 -4.30
N ALA A 10 -17.20 5.57 -3.46
CA ALA A 10 -18.59 5.89 -3.21
C ALA A 10 -18.75 7.28 -2.53
N ILE A 11 -17.92 7.55 -1.52
CA ILE A 11 -17.86 8.86 -0.84
C ILE A 11 -17.52 9.96 -1.85
N TRP A 12 -16.51 9.74 -2.70
CA TRP A 12 -16.15 10.70 -3.75
C TRP A 12 -17.27 10.93 -4.77
N SER A 13 -17.93 9.84 -5.19
CA SER A 13 -19.05 9.91 -6.14
C SER A 13 -20.24 10.65 -5.55
N ALA A 14 -20.47 10.53 -4.25
CA ALA A 14 -21.50 11.29 -3.54
C ALA A 14 -21.14 12.77 -3.34
N GLY A 15 -19.95 13.18 -3.75
CA GLY A 15 -19.49 14.52 -3.56
C GLY A 15 -18.98 14.81 -2.13
N ALA A 16 -18.84 13.80 -1.30
CA ALA A 16 -18.33 13.92 0.07
C ALA A 16 -16.80 13.80 0.14
N VAL A 17 -16.27 14.00 1.33
CA VAL A 17 -14.84 14.02 1.62
C VAL A 17 -14.47 12.81 2.46
N THR A 18 -13.46 12.06 2.05
CA THR A 18 -12.92 10.95 2.84
C THR A 18 -11.83 11.49 3.78
N VAL A 19 -11.98 11.20 5.08
CA VAL A 19 -10.98 11.49 6.11
C VAL A 19 -10.50 10.15 6.67
N PRO A 20 -9.35 9.64 6.24
CA PRO A 20 -8.86 8.35 6.70
C PRO A 20 -8.26 8.47 8.11
N VAL A 21 -8.56 7.48 8.95
CA VAL A 21 -8.01 7.31 10.29
C VAL A 21 -7.20 6.03 10.32
N TYR A 22 -6.04 6.02 10.98
CA TYR A 22 -5.24 4.81 11.15
C TYR A 22 -5.94 3.85 12.11
N GLU A 23 -5.89 2.56 11.81
CA GLU A 23 -6.44 1.49 12.66
C GLU A 23 -5.84 1.44 14.07
N THR A 24 -4.62 1.95 14.22
CA THR A 24 -3.88 2.00 15.49
C THR A 24 -4.06 3.32 16.24
N SER A 25 -4.96 4.21 15.78
CA SER A 25 -5.20 5.50 16.45
C SER A 25 -5.85 5.30 17.80
N SER A 26 -5.36 6.03 18.82
CA SER A 26 -6.00 6.04 20.14
C SER A 26 -7.37 6.74 20.09
N PRO A 27 -8.27 6.49 21.06
CA PRO A 27 -9.56 7.20 21.14
C PRO A 27 -9.43 8.74 21.08
N GLU A 28 -8.41 9.31 21.71
CA GLU A 28 -8.16 10.76 21.69
C GLU A 28 -7.75 11.25 20.30
N GLN A 29 -6.97 10.46 19.57
CA GLN A 29 -6.61 10.76 18.18
C GLN A 29 -7.83 10.65 17.25
N VAL A 30 -8.66 9.63 17.45
CA VAL A 30 -9.94 9.48 16.74
C VAL A 30 -10.84 10.67 16.99
N GLN A 31 -11.02 11.06 18.26
CA GLN A 31 -11.80 12.22 18.67
C GLN A 31 -11.31 13.50 17.99
N TRP A 32 -10.01 13.73 18.03
CA TRP A 32 -9.42 14.91 17.41
C TRP A 32 -9.66 14.95 15.89
N ILE A 33 -9.39 13.85 15.20
CA ILE A 33 -9.53 13.76 13.72
C ILE A 33 -10.99 13.96 13.30
N LEU A 34 -11.94 13.32 13.97
CA LEU A 34 -13.35 13.41 13.66
C LEU A 34 -13.93 14.80 13.98
N SER A 35 -13.48 15.41 15.07
CA SER A 35 -13.88 16.77 15.47
C SER A 35 -13.31 17.83 14.52
N ASP A 36 -12.00 17.80 14.26
CA ASP A 36 -11.30 18.79 13.41
C ASP A 36 -11.80 18.75 11.95
N SER A 37 -12.12 17.56 11.45
CA SER A 37 -12.67 17.37 10.11
C SER A 37 -14.16 17.67 10.01
N GLY A 38 -14.88 17.79 11.12
CA GLY A 38 -16.34 17.92 11.15
C GLY A 38 -17.05 16.69 10.56
N ALA A 39 -16.50 15.50 10.75
CA ALA A 39 -17.04 14.27 10.19
C ALA A 39 -18.47 14.01 10.66
N THR A 40 -19.39 13.80 9.72
CA THR A 40 -20.81 13.52 10.01
C THR A 40 -21.13 12.03 10.02
N ALA A 41 -20.25 11.21 9.49
CA ALA A 41 -20.36 9.77 9.45
C ALA A 41 -18.98 9.12 9.61
N CYS A 42 -18.92 7.98 10.27
CA CYS A 42 -17.73 7.17 10.44
C CYS A 42 -18.01 5.74 10.01
N VAL A 43 -17.08 5.12 9.28
CA VAL A 43 -17.12 3.71 8.95
C VAL A 43 -15.93 3.03 9.59
N VAL A 44 -16.17 2.02 10.37
CA VAL A 44 -15.17 1.24 11.08
C VAL A 44 -15.16 -0.21 10.61
N GLU A 45 -14.05 -0.90 10.76
CA GLU A 45 -13.92 -2.29 10.33
C GLU A 45 -14.31 -3.27 11.43
N LEU A 46 -13.65 -3.19 12.58
CA LEU A 46 -13.71 -4.14 13.68
C LEU A 46 -14.46 -3.59 14.90
N ASP A 47 -14.84 -4.48 15.81
CA ASP A 47 -15.45 -4.13 17.12
C ASP A 47 -14.53 -3.20 17.93
N THR A 48 -13.22 -3.44 17.90
CA THR A 48 -12.25 -2.60 18.61
C THR A 48 -12.23 -1.17 18.10
N HIS A 49 -12.41 -0.98 16.79
CA HIS A 49 -12.51 0.36 16.19
C HIS A 49 -13.84 1.03 16.54
N ALA A 50 -14.93 0.25 16.56
CA ALA A 50 -16.24 0.75 16.98
C ALA A 50 -16.20 1.22 18.44
N ALA A 51 -15.61 0.41 19.33
CA ALA A 51 -15.43 0.77 20.75
C ALA A 51 -14.61 2.05 20.93
N ALA A 52 -13.53 2.24 20.16
CA ALA A 52 -12.73 3.45 20.21
C ALA A 52 -13.53 4.71 19.82
N VAL A 53 -14.41 4.62 18.83
CA VAL A 53 -15.30 5.73 18.44
C VAL A 53 -16.36 5.95 19.50
N GLU A 54 -16.96 4.90 20.05
CA GLU A 54 -18.03 5.00 21.07
C GLU A 54 -17.52 5.65 22.35
N THR A 55 -16.29 5.34 22.77
CA THR A 55 -15.66 5.98 23.96
C THR A 55 -15.66 7.52 23.88
N VAL A 56 -15.61 8.09 22.69
CA VAL A 56 -15.52 9.54 22.47
C VAL A 56 -16.78 10.13 21.83
N ARG A 57 -17.83 9.32 21.63
CA ARG A 57 -19.05 9.67 20.91
C ARG A 57 -19.71 10.94 21.39
N ASP A 58 -19.85 11.11 22.71
CA ASP A 58 -20.53 12.24 23.33
C ASP A 58 -19.81 13.57 23.07
N THR A 59 -18.52 13.54 22.75
CA THR A 59 -17.72 14.73 22.39
C THR A 59 -17.80 15.10 20.93
N LEU A 60 -18.54 14.35 20.10
CA LEU A 60 -18.61 14.46 18.65
C LEU A 60 -20.06 14.79 18.17
N PRO A 61 -20.59 15.98 18.45
CA PRO A 61 -21.99 16.31 18.13
C PRO A 61 -22.30 16.31 16.62
N ALA A 62 -21.29 16.50 15.75
CA ALA A 62 -21.44 16.43 14.31
C ALA A 62 -21.56 14.99 13.78
N LEU A 63 -21.05 13.99 14.51
CA LEU A 63 -21.03 12.61 14.09
C LEU A 63 -22.40 11.95 14.28
N LYS A 64 -23.17 11.81 13.20
CA LYS A 64 -24.54 11.28 13.21
C LYS A 64 -24.57 9.77 13.11
N ASN A 65 -23.73 9.18 12.27
CA ASN A 65 -23.76 7.77 11.93
C ASN A 65 -22.41 7.10 12.14
N VAL A 66 -22.42 5.90 12.70
CA VAL A 66 -21.28 4.99 12.75
C VAL A 66 -21.72 3.66 12.16
N TRP A 67 -20.98 3.14 11.20
CA TRP A 67 -21.24 1.86 10.56
C TRP A 67 -20.04 0.95 10.71
N GLN A 68 -20.29 -0.32 10.94
CA GLN A 68 -19.26 -1.33 11.09
C GLN A 68 -19.31 -2.36 9.97
N ILE A 69 -18.20 -2.59 9.29
CA ILE A 69 -18.12 -3.46 8.12
C ILE A 69 -18.36 -4.92 8.52
N GLU A 70 -17.69 -5.42 9.57
CA GLU A 70 -17.83 -6.81 10.01
C GLU A 70 -19.22 -7.15 10.60
N ALA A 71 -19.89 -6.17 11.17
CA ALA A 71 -21.28 -6.31 11.59
C ALA A 71 -22.29 -6.40 10.42
N GLY A 72 -21.81 -6.43 9.19
CA GLY A 72 -22.62 -6.58 8.00
C GLY A 72 -23.18 -5.27 7.43
N ALA A 73 -22.65 -4.13 7.81
CA ALA A 73 -23.04 -2.83 7.26
C ALA A 73 -22.98 -2.81 5.72
N SER A 74 -21.96 -3.44 5.13
CA SER A 74 -21.79 -3.52 3.68
C SER A 74 -22.97 -4.23 2.97
N ARG A 75 -23.61 -5.22 3.60
CA ARG A 75 -24.80 -5.90 3.08
C ARG A 75 -26.03 -5.00 3.11
N ASN A 76 -26.13 -4.13 4.10
CA ASN A 76 -27.24 -3.21 4.27
C ASN A 76 -27.18 -2.02 3.31
N TRP A 77 -25.98 -1.64 2.83
CA TRP A 77 -25.82 -0.54 1.87
C TRP A 77 -26.50 -0.81 0.52
N ALA A 78 -26.54 -2.06 0.08
CA ALA A 78 -27.29 -2.43 -1.12
C ALA A 78 -28.81 -2.20 -0.97
N GLY A 79 -29.35 -2.28 0.25
CA GLY A 79 -30.72 -1.93 0.58
C GLY A 79 -30.97 -0.41 0.54
N TRP A 80 -30.06 0.36 1.06
CA TRP A 80 -30.15 1.82 1.11
C TRP A 80 -30.03 2.47 -0.27
N GLY A 81 -29.17 1.91 -1.16
CA GLY A 81 -29.08 2.37 -2.54
C GLY A 81 -30.39 2.24 -3.33
N ARG A 82 -31.24 1.27 -2.98
CA ARG A 82 -32.57 1.10 -3.60
C ARG A 82 -33.61 2.14 -3.15
N THR A 83 -33.45 2.69 -1.95
CA THR A 83 -34.34 3.75 -1.43
C THR A 83 -33.89 5.15 -1.83
N CYS A 84 -32.63 5.33 -2.24
CA CYS A 84 -32.16 6.58 -2.82
C CYS A 84 -32.69 6.69 -4.25
N ARG A 85 -33.79 7.41 -4.43
CA ARG A 85 -34.40 7.63 -5.75
C ARG A 85 -33.36 8.14 -6.75
N THR A 86 -33.14 7.38 -7.80
CA THR A 86 -32.26 7.65 -8.95
C THR A 86 -32.59 8.98 -9.70
N ARG A 87 -33.66 9.68 -9.34
CA ARG A 87 -34.04 10.98 -9.92
C ARG A 87 -33.01 12.09 -9.71
N ARG A 88 -32.24 12.06 -8.63
CA ARG A 88 -31.26 13.11 -8.32
C ARG A 88 -29.93 12.95 -9.06
N TRP A 89 -29.62 11.75 -9.58
CA TRP A 89 -28.39 11.50 -10.31
C TRP A 89 -28.38 12.11 -11.72
N ARG A 90 -29.53 12.21 -12.37
CA ARG A 90 -29.64 12.81 -13.71
C ARG A 90 -29.60 14.35 -13.69
N SER A 91 -29.86 14.96 -12.56
CA SER A 91 -29.88 16.41 -12.37
C SER A 91 -28.74 16.92 -11.46
N ALA A 92 -27.85 16.05 -11.01
CA ALA A 92 -26.64 16.51 -10.35
C ALA A 92 -25.85 17.38 -11.36
N PRO A 93 -25.49 18.63 -11.02
CA PRO A 93 -24.64 19.42 -11.89
C PRO A 93 -23.39 18.58 -12.18
N ARG A 94 -23.00 18.53 -13.46
CA ARG A 94 -21.74 17.90 -13.88
C ARG A 94 -20.68 18.32 -12.89
N SER A 95 -20.03 17.33 -12.26
CA SER A 95 -19.03 17.55 -11.22
C SER A 95 -18.20 18.76 -11.59
N PRO A 96 -18.09 19.78 -10.74
CA PRO A 96 -17.27 20.93 -11.05
C PRO A 96 -15.87 20.43 -11.40
N ALA A 97 -15.23 21.15 -12.32
CA ALA A 97 -13.90 20.82 -12.83
C ALA A 97 -12.95 20.31 -11.74
N PRO A 98 -11.90 19.53 -12.07
CA PRO A 98 -11.03 18.80 -11.12
C PRO A 98 -10.33 19.63 -10.03
N THR A 99 -10.72 20.88 -9.87
CA THR A 99 -10.19 21.85 -8.91
C THR A 99 -10.92 21.90 -7.57
N THR A 100 -12.03 21.15 -7.39
CA THR A 100 -12.76 21.16 -6.11
C THR A 100 -11.94 20.49 -5.02
N ARG A 101 -11.65 21.28 -4.00
CA ARG A 101 -10.95 20.88 -2.78
C ARG A 101 -11.70 19.75 -2.11
N ARG A 102 -11.03 18.59 -1.93
CA ARG A 102 -11.54 17.50 -1.09
C ARG A 102 -10.41 16.90 -0.31
N PRO A 103 -10.52 16.86 1.03
CA PRO A 103 -9.44 16.43 1.90
C PRO A 103 -9.25 14.94 1.89
N SER A 104 -8.01 14.52 2.01
CA SER A 104 -7.70 13.17 2.43
C SER A 104 -6.22 12.95 2.72
N SER A 105 -5.85 13.04 3.90
CA SER A 105 -4.80 12.35 4.65
C SER A 105 -4.47 13.14 5.90
N THR A 106 -4.31 12.43 7.01
CA THR A 106 -3.85 13.02 8.26
C THR A 106 -2.35 12.74 8.37
N PRO A 107 -1.47 13.75 8.16
CA PRO A 107 -0.06 13.55 8.46
C PRO A 107 0.12 13.51 9.98
N SER A 108 0.84 12.51 10.46
CA SER A 108 1.36 12.51 11.83
C SER A 108 2.45 13.56 11.93
N GLY A 109 2.13 14.72 12.46
CA GLY A 109 3.15 15.69 12.88
C GLY A 109 3.94 15.12 14.06
N THR A 110 5.27 15.22 14.02
CA THR A 110 6.15 14.75 15.12
C THR A 110 6.05 15.60 16.38
N THR A 111 5.37 16.75 16.33
CA THR A 111 5.21 17.66 17.45
C THR A 111 3.82 18.30 17.42
N GLY A 112 2.93 17.83 18.30
CA GLY A 112 1.59 18.40 18.49
C GLY A 112 0.45 17.55 17.92
N ARG A 113 -0.75 18.13 17.87
CA ARG A 113 -1.96 17.45 17.33
C ARG A 113 -1.84 17.24 15.82
N PRO A 114 -2.31 16.08 15.29
CA PRO A 114 -2.30 15.82 13.87
C PRO A 114 -3.04 16.89 13.08
N LYS A 115 -2.45 17.36 11.98
CA LYS A 115 -3.07 18.34 11.08
C LYS A 115 -3.59 17.63 9.83
N GLY A 116 -4.82 17.98 9.40
CA GLY A 116 -5.39 17.47 8.16
C GLY A 116 -4.68 18.07 6.93
N CYS A 117 -4.21 17.22 6.03
CA CYS A 117 -3.69 17.64 4.72
C CYS A 117 -4.77 17.49 3.66
N VAL A 118 -5.15 18.59 3.04
CA VAL A 118 -6.19 18.59 2.00
C VAL A 118 -5.59 18.23 0.65
N LEU A 119 -5.92 17.04 0.15
CA LEU A 119 -5.56 16.58 -1.18
C LEU A 119 -6.77 16.67 -2.11
N THR A 120 -6.56 17.14 -3.33
CA THR A 120 -7.60 17.20 -4.34
C THR A 120 -7.59 15.97 -5.23
N HIS A 121 -8.68 15.69 -5.93
CA HIS A 121 -8.68 14.67 -7.00
C HIS A 121 -7.56 14.92 -8.00
N ARG A 122 -7.30 16.18 -8.35
CA ARG A 122 -6.22 16.57 -9.25
C ARG A 122 -4.86 16.13 -8.75
N SER A 123 -4.60 16.23 -7.43
CA SER A 123 -3.34 15.77 -6.84
C SER A 123 -3.12 14.28 -7.05
N PHE A 124 -4.15 13.46 -6.82
CA PHE A 124 -4.08 12.01 -7.05
C PHE A 124 -3.97 11.66 -8.54
N PHE A 125 -4.78 12.27 -9.39
CA PHE A 125 -4.74 12.00 -10.83
C PHE A 125 -3.41 12.42 -11.46
N ALA A 126 -2.84 13.55 -11.07
CA ALA A 126 -1.54 13.99 -11.59
C ALA A 126 -0.43 13.02 -11.17
N GLU A 127 -0.38 12.65 -9.88
CA GLU A 127 0.65 11.75 -9.38
C GLU A 127 0.50 10.34 -9.94
N CYS A 128 -0.70 9.76 -9.92
CA CYS A 128 -0.95 8.44 -10.51
C CYS A 128 -0.69 8.43 -12.01
N GLY A 129 -1.05 9.49 -12.73
CA GLY A 129 -0.77 9.63 -14.16
C GLY A 129 0.74 9.63 -14.43
N ASN A 130 1.52 10.39 -13.66
CA ASN A 130 2.96 10.40 -13.74
C ASN A 130 3.58 9.03 -13.43
N ILE A 131 3.06 8.33 -12.39
CA ILE A 131 3.51 6.99 -12.03
C ILE A 131 3.25 6.01 -13.18
N VAL A 132 2.03 5.98 -13.72
CA VAL A 132 1.64 5.07 -14.80
C VAL A 132 2.47 5.34 -16.07
N GLU A 133 2.65 6.61 -16.43
CA GLU A 133 3.43 6.99 -17.63
C GLU A 133 4.91 6.62 -17.47
N ARG A 134 5.51 6.95 -16.33
CA ARG A 134 6.93 6.70 -16.07
C ARG A 134 7.25 5.22 -15.92
N LEU A 135 6.28 4.44 -15.45
CA LEU A 135 6.41 3.02 -15.17
C LEU A 135 5.57 2.16 -16.14
N ARG A 136 5.32 2.65 -17.35
CA ARG A 136 4.54 1.94 -18.40
C ARG A 136 4.85 0.45 -18.51
N PRO A 137 6.12 0.00 -18.50
CA PRO A 137 6.41 -1.43 -18.58
C PRO A 137 5.84 -2.25 -17.41
N LEU A 138 5.53 -1.62 -16.29
CA LEU A 138 4.96 -2.25 -15.10
C LEU A 138 3.43 -2.33 -15.14
N PHE A 139 2.79 -1.52 -16.00
CA PHE A 139 1.33 -1.38 -16.06
C PHE A 139 0.77 -1.98 -17.33
N ARG A 140 1.20 -3.21 -17.68
CA ARG A 140 0.67 -3.95 -18.84
C ARG A 140 -0.71 -4.53 -18.50
N THR A 141 -1.72 -4.07 -19.20
CA THR A 141 -3.11 -4.49 -18.98
C THR A 141 -3.27 -6.00 -19.09
N GLY A 142 -3.92 -6.59 -18.08
CA GLY A 142 -4.24 -8.02 -18.04
C GLY A 142 -3.13 -8.93 -17.53
N GLU A 143 -1.86 -8.53 -17.62
CA GLU A 143 -0.72 -9.34 -17.19
C GLU A 143 -0.20 -8.95 -15.80
N CYS A 144 -0.28 -7.67 -15.46
CA CYS A 144 0.25 -7.12 -14.22
C CYS A 144 -0.73 -7.21 -13.07
N SER A 145 -0.17 -7.39 -11.89
CA SER A 145 -0.93 -7.46 -10.65
C SER A 145 -0.12 -6.88 -9.49
N VAL A 146 -0.82 -6.20 -8.57
CA VAL A 146 -0.24 -5.62 -7.36
C VAL A 146 -1.05 -6.04 -6.15
N LEU A 147 -0.38 -6.32 -5.04
CA LEU A 147 -1.01 -6.66 -3.76
C LEU A 147 -0.88 -5.46 -2.82
N LEU A 148 -2.01 -4.91 -2.41
CA LEU A 148 -2.10 -3.77 -1.51
C LEU A 148 -2.18 -4.27 -0.06
N PHE A 149 -1.15 -4.00 0.70
CA PHE A 149 -1.02 -4.27 2.13
C PHE A 149 -0.58 -3.03 2.93
N LEU A 150 -0.49 -1.88 2.24
CA LEU A 150 -0.15 -0.61 2.88
C LEU A 150 -1.40 0.01 3.50
N PRO A 151 -1.27 0.70 4.65
CA PRO A 151 -2.39 1.40 5.25
C PRO A 151 -2.99 2.43 4.30
N LEU A 152 -4.29 2.35 4.06
CA LEU A 152 -5.01 3.29 3.19
C LEU A 152 -5.23 4.66 3.85
N ALA A 153 -4.97 4.77 5.15
CA ALA A 153 -4.86 6.06 5.83
C ALA A 153 -3.61 6.84 5.40
N HIS A 154 -2.60 6.17 4.83
CA HIS A 154 -1.40 6.81 4.32
C HIS A 154 -1.51 7.07 2.81
N VAL A 155 -1.08 8.25 2.36
CA VAL A 155 -1.15 8.68 0.93
C VAL A 155 -0.51 7.66 -0.03
N PHE A 156 0.59 7.02 0.36
CA PHE A 156 1.24 6.00 -0.47
C PHE A 156 0.34 4.77 -0.71
N GLY A 157 -0.36 4.28 0.32
CA GLY A 157 -1.36 3.22 0.16
C GLY A 157 -2.47 3.62 -0.81
N ARG A 158 -2.94 4.86 -0.73
CA ARG A 158 -3.96 5.39 -1.64
C ARG A 158 -3.47 5.53 -3.08
N LEU A 159 -2.23 5.91 -3.31
CA LEU A 159 -1.66 5.92 -4.66
C LEU A 159 -1.63 4.51 -5.26
N VAL A 160 -1.28 3.48 -4.46
CA VAL A 160 -1.32 2.07 -4.89
C VAL A 160 -2.75 1.60 -5.18
N GLN A 161 -3.75 2.13 -4.48
CA GLN A 161 -5.17 1.86 -4.71
C GLN A 161 -5.67 2.50 -6.01
N ILE A 162 -5.27 3.74 -6.31
CA ILE A 162 -5.82 4.54 -7.40
C ILE A 162 -5.10 4.26 -8.73
N ALA A 163 -3.78 4.08 -8.73
CA ALA A 163 -3.01 3.84 -9.95
C ALA A 163 -3.52 2.66 -10.80
N PRO A 164 -3.94 1.51 -10.22
CA PRO A 164 -4.54 0.41 -10.97
C PRO A 164 -5.86 0.74 -11.67
N MET A 165 -6.58 1.77 -11.21
CA MET A 165 -7.81 2.23 -11.87
C MET A 165 -7.51 3.04 -13.13
N MET A 166 -6.34 3.69 -13.19
CA MET A 166 -5.88 4.45 -14.35
C MET A 166 -5.16 3.58 -15.38
N ALA A 167 -4.53 2.50 -14.93
CA ALA A 167 -3.91 1.49 -15.78
C ALA A 167 -4.48 0.13 -15.36
N PRO A 168 -5.49 -0.43 -16.06
CA PRO A 168 -6.24 -1.60 -15.61
C PRO A 168 -5.36 -2.82 -15.37
N ILE A 169 -4.96 -3.02 -14.12
CA ILE A 169 -4.21 -4.16 -13.63
C ILE A 169 -4.95 -4.80 -12.45
N LYS A 170 -4.61 -6.02 -12.10
CA LYS A 170 -5.25 -6.72 -10.98
C LYS A 170 -4.76 -6.14 -9.65
N LEU A 171 -5.69 -5.65 -8.83
CA LEU A 171 -5.43 -5.21 -7.46
C LEU A 171 -5.96 -6.24 -6.47
N GLY A 172 -5.09 -6.84 -5.66
CA GLY A 172 -5.45 -7.64 -4.49
C GLY A 172 -5.31 -6.80 -3.22
N CYS A 173 -6.09 -7.10 -2.19
CA CYS A 173 -6.01 -6.44 -0.90
C CYS A 173 -5.73 -7.45 0.21
N VAL A 174 -4.79 -7.14 1.09
CA VAL A 174 -4.47 -7.94 2.28
C VAL A 174 -5.04 -7.23 3.50
N PRO A 175 -5.99 -7.84 4.20
CA PRO A 175 -6.59 -7.25 5.38
C PRO A 175 -5.66 -7.26 6.60
N ASP A 176 -4.82 -8.29 6.75
CA ASP A 176 -3.89 -8.42 7.88
C ASP A 176 -2.46 -8.68 7.38
N ILE A 177 -1.55 -7.76 7.70
CA ILE A 177 -0.12 -7.84 7.34
C ILE A 177 0.60 -9.03 7.99
N LYS A 178 0.01 -9.67 9.00
CA LYS A 178 0.57 -10.88 9.61
C LYS A 178 0.61 -12.05 8.64
N HIS A 179 -0.38 -12.15 7.76
CA HIS A 179 -0.52 -13.18 6.73
C HIS A 179 0.07 -12.78 5.37
N LEU A 180 0.82 -11.68 5.31
CA LEU A 180 1.33 -11.12 4.05
C LEU A 180 2.10 -12.14 3.20
N THR A 181 2.91 -13.01 3.81
CA THR A 181 3.72 -14.01 3.07
C THR A 181 2.85 -15.06 2.39
N ASP A 182 1.79 -15.49 3.06
CA ASP A 182 0.85 -16.50 2.54
C ASP A 182 0.01 -15.88 1.41
N GLU A 183 -0.43 -14.64 1.61
CA GLU A 183 -1.16 -13.88 0.60
C GLU A 183 -0.30 -13.55 -0.64
N LEU A 184 0.99 -13.22 -0.45
CA LEU A 184 1.93 -13.04 -1.57
C LEU A 184 2.12 -14.35 -2.35
N ALA A 185 2.23 -15.48 -1.66
CA ALA A 185 2.37 -16.79 -2.28
C ALA A 185 1.11 -17.21 -3.05
N ALA A 186 -0.08 -16.92 -2.51
CA ALA A 186 -1.36 -17.23 -3.14
C ALA A 186 -1.68 -16.32 -4.33
N PHE A 187 -1.58 -15.00 -4.15
CA PHE A 187 -1.93 -14.01 -5.17
C PHE A 187 -0.89 -13.91 -6.30
N ARG A 188 0.39 -14.14 -5.98
CA ARG A 188 1.52 -14.12 -6.93
C ARG A 188 1.61 -12.81 -7.71
N PRO A 189 1.79 -11.66 -7.05
CA PRO A 189 1.85 -10.37 -7.72
C PRO A 189 3.05 -10.27 -8.66
N THR A 190 2.91 -9.50 -9.74
CA THR A 190 4.01 -9.16 -10.64
C THR A 190 4.75 -7.91 -10.17
N LEU A 191 4.06 -7.04 -9.43
CA LEU A 191 4.59 -5.82 -8.85
C LEU A 191 4.42 -5.85 -7.33
N ILE A 192 5.52 -5.74 -6.59
CA ILE A 192 5.52 -5.64 -5.13
C ILE A 192 5.87 -4.20 -4.76
N LEU A 193 4.96 -3.53 -4.07
CA LEU A 193 5.08 -2.15 -3.69
C LEU A 193 5.02 -2.06 -2.16
N GLY A 194 6.09 -1.56 -1.52
CA GLY A 194 6.15 -1.57 -0.07
C GLY A 194 7.16 -0.59 0.51
N VAL A 195 7.15 -0.48 1.83
CA VAL A 195 8.19 0.25 2.56
C VAL A 195 9.38 -0.65 2.87
N PRO A 196 10.60 -0.11 3.07
CA PRO A 196 11.81 -0.89 3.31
C PRO A 196 11.66 -1.95 4.40
N ARG A 197 10.97 -1.62 5.48
CA ARG A 197 10.75 -2.52 6.62
C ARG A 197 10.05 -3.83 6.26
N VAL A 198 9.20 -3.84 5.25
CA VAL A 198 8.53 -5.06 4.77
C VAL A 198 9.55 -5.99 4.12
N PHE A 199 10.41 -5.47 3.27
CA PHE A 199 11.46 -6.25 2.62
C PHE A 199 12.50 -6.77 3.63
N GLU A 200 12.84 -5.95 4.62
CA GLU A 200 13.72 -6.34 5.74
C GLU A 200 13.11 -7.45 6.58
N LYS A 201 11.80 -7.37 6.89
CA LYS A 201 11.09 -8.44 7.62
C LYS A 201 11.12 -9.77 6.88
N VAL A 202 10.87 -9.76 5.57
CA VAL A 202 10.94 -10.97 4.72
C VAL A 202 12.37 -11.53 4.70
N TYR A 203 13.40 -10.67 4.55
CA TYR A 203 14.80 -11.07 4.58
C TYR A 203 15.17 -11.71 5.91
N ASN A 204 14.84 -11.05 7.02
CA ASN A 204 15.18 -11.53 8.36
C ASN A 204 14.47 -12.86 8.69
N ALA A 205 13.21 -13.01 8.31
CA ALA A 205 12.47 -14.25 8.47
C ALA A 205 13.11 -15.41 7.67
N ALA A 206 13.49 -15.15 6.42
CA ALA A 206 14.16 -16.14 5.57
C ALA A 206 15.55 -16.52 6.12
N ARG A 207 16.31 -15.55 6.65
CA ARG A 207 17.61 -15.78 7.27
C ARG A 207 17.45 -16.62 8.54
N ALA A 208 16.51 -16.29 9.41
CA ALA A 208 16.24 -17.05 10.64
C ALA A 208 15.86 -18.49 10.32
N LYS A 209 15.01 -18.72 9.32
CA LYS A 209 14.67 -20.05 8.85
C LYS A 209 15.90 -20.82 8.33
N ALA A 210 16.74 -20.17 7.53
CA ALA A 210 17.98 -20.78 7.03
C ALA A 210 18.93 -21.14 8.16
N GLN A 211 19.01 -20.34 9.23
CA GLN A 211 19.79 -20.63 10.43
C GLN A 211 19.24 -21.85 11.18
N ALA A 212 17.93 -21.91 11.39
CA ALA A 212 17.27 -23.07 12.03
C ALA A 212 17.49 -24.37 11.24
N ASP A 213 17.53 -24.28 9.89
CA ASP A 213 17.80 -25.42 9.01
C ASP A 213 19.33 -25.77 8.89
N GLY A 214 20.20 -25.15 9.68
CA GLY A 214 21.66 -25.37 9.62
C GLY A 214 22.34 -24.79 8.37
N LYS A 215 21.64 -23.96 7.57
CA LYS A 215 22.10 -23.41 6.30
C LYS A 215 22.42 -21.91 6.37
N GLY A 216 22.56 -21.35 7.58
CA GLY A 216 22.82 -19.94 7.80
C GLY A 216 24.06 -19.41 7.08
N ALA A 217 25.20 -20.16 7.15
CA ALA A 217 26.43 -19.79 6.45
C ALA A 217 26.27 -19.73 4.92
N VAL A 218 25.46 -20.61 4.34
CA VAL A 218 25.15 -20.62 2.90
C VAL A 218 24.32 -19.38 2.55
N PHE A 219 23.34 -19.05 3.39
CA PHE A 219 22.51 -17.87 3.21
C PHE A 219 23.34 -16.57 3.26
N ASP A 220 24.23 -16.44 4.25
CA ASP A 220 25.08 -15.24 4.41
C ASP A 220 26.07 -15.11 3.24
N LYS A 221 26.66 -16.21 2.73
CA LYS A 221 27.48 -16.20 1.51
C LYS A 221 26.66 -15.81 0.28
N ALA A 222 25.43 -16.28 0.15
CA ALA A 222 24.55 -15.88 -0.93
C ALA A 222 24.25 -14.37 -0.85
N ALA A 223 23.90 -13.85 0.33
CA ALA A 223 23.63 -12.42 0.53
C ALA A 223 24.87 -11.57 0.15
N ALA A 224 26.05 -11.94 0.60
CA ALA A 224 27.31 -11.27 0.24
C ALA A 224 27.56 -11.29 -1.28
N THR A 225 27.33 -12.43 -1.94
CA THR A 225 27.46 -12.56 -3.40
C THR A 225 26.48 -11.68 -4.15
N ALA A 226 25.21 -11.60 -3.70
CA ALA A 226 24.21 -10.72 -4.31
C ALA A 226 24.56 -9.24 -4.16
N ILE A 227 25.11 -8.83 -3.00
CA ILE A 227 25.61 -7.45 -2.79
C ILE A 227 26.78 -7.15 -3.73
N ALA A 228 27.75 -8.06 -3.81
CA ALA A 228 28.91 -7.88 -4.70
C ALA A 228 28.47 -7.82 -6.18
N TYR A 229 27.56 -8.71 -6.59
CA TYR A 229 27.01 -8.71 -7.94
C TYR A 229 26.26 -7.41 -8.26
N SER A 230 25.43 -6.95 -7.33
CA SER A 230 24.70 -5.70 -7.46
C SER A 230 25.63 -4.49 -7.61
N LYS A 231 26.73 -4.41 -6.83
CA LYS A 231 27.73 -3.36 -6.94
C LYS A 231 28.49 -3.41 -8.28
N ALA A 232 28.82 -4.64 -8.71
CA ALA A 232 29.54 -4.82 -9.96
C ALA A 232 28.71 -4.43 -11.19
N LEU A 233 27.38 -4.50 -11.12
CA LEU A 233 26.50 -3.99 -12.19
C LEU A 233 26.59 -2.46 -12.38
N ASP A 234 27.02 -1.71 -11.36
CA ASP A 234 27.21 -0.25 -11.46
C ASP A 234 28.62 0.11 -11.99
N SER A 235 29.52 -0.87 -12.05
CA SER A 235 30.86 -0.66 -12.60
C SER A 235 30.84 -0.72 -14.13
N PRO A 236 31.61 0.12 -14.84
CA PRO A 236 31.72 0.05 -16.29
C PRO A 236 32.13 -1.32 -16.83
N SER A 237 32.95 -2.06 -16.06
CA SER A 237 33.42 -3.41 -16.43
C SER A 237 32.38 -4.51 -16.18
N GLY A 238 31.30 -4.20 -15.41
CA GLY A 238 30.30 -5.18 -15.02
C GLY A 238 30.83 -6.29 -14.09
N PRO A 239 30.00 -7.29 -13.77
CA PRO A 239 30.40 -8.41 -12.92
C PRO A 239 31.32 -9.38 -13.66
N SER A 240 32.40 -9.81 -12.98
CA SER A 240 33.34 -10.81 -13.49
C SER A 240 32.66 -12.17 -13.76
N PHE A 241 33.25 -12.99 -14.62
CA PHE A 241 32.72 -14.32 -14.95
C PHE A 241 32.53 -15.19 -13.70
N GLY A 242 33.53 -15.22 -12.79
CA GLY A 242 33.42 -15.97 -11.54
C GLY A 242 32.28 -15.49 -10.64
N LEU A 243 32.03 -14.18 -10.60
CA LEU A 243 30.91 -13.60 -9.82
C LEU A 243 29.56 -13.93 -10.46
N LYS A 244 29.46 -13.94 -11.79
CA LYS A 244 28.27 -14.38 -12.53
C LYS A 244 27.95 -15.85 -12.23
N LEU A 245 28.97 -16.72 -12.24
CA LEU A 245 28.78 -18.15 -11.96
C LEU A 245 28.33 -18.37 -10.51
N LYS A 246 28.98 -17.74 -9.53
CA LYS A 246 28.58 -17.81 -8.11
C LYS A 246 27.14 -17.32 -7.92
N HIS A 247 26.77 -16.21 -8.55
CA HIS A 247 25.41 -15.66 -8.49
C HIS A 247 24.39 -16.64 -9.04
N LYS A 248 24.69 -17.31 -10.18
CA LYS A 248 23.81 -18.33 -10.79
C LYS A 248 23.63 -19.56 -9.91
N VAL A 249 24.69 -20.01 -9.20
CA VAL A 249 24.59 -21.10 -8.23
C VAL A 249 23.68 -20.73 -7.06
N PHE A 250 23.90 -19.55 -6.46
CA PHE A 250 23.04 -19.08 -5.37
C PHE A 250 21.64 -18.73 -5.81
N ASP A 251 21.41 -18.44 -7.09
CA ASP A 251 20.07 -18.25 -7.63
C ASP A 251 19.21 -19.51 -7.48
N LYS A 252 19.76 -20.67 -7.80
CA LYS A 252 19.06 -21.95 -7.59
C LYS A 252 18.91 -22.33 -6.12
N LEU A 253 19.94 -22.10 -5.31
CA LEU A 253 19.98 -22.58 -3.93
C LEU A 253 19.20 -21.69 -2.95
N VAL A 254 19.22 -20.36 -3.15
CA VAL A 254 18.72 -19.37 -2.18
C VAL A 254 17.74 -18.38 -2.82
N TYR A 255 18.13 -17.67 -3.88
CA TYR A 255 17.30 -16.56 -4.37
C TYR A 255 15.99 -17.04 -5.00
N GLY A 256 15.98 -18.20 -5.65
CA GLY A 256 14.76 -18.83 -6.16
C GLY A 256 13.73 -19.09 -5.05
N LYS A 257 14.20 -19.56 -3.88
CA LYS A 257 13.33 -19.79 -2.71
C LYS A 257 12.81 -18.49 -2.12
N LEU A 258 13.65 -17.44 -2.05
CA LEU A 258 13.23 -16.12 -1.61
C LEU A 258 12.18 -15.51 -2.54
N ARG A 259 12.38 -15.64 -3.85
CA ARG A 259 11.38 -15.19 -4.82
C ARG A 259 10.06 -15.97 -4.69
N ALA A 260 10.11 -17.26 -4.39
CA ALA A 260 8.92 -18.08 -4.17
C ALA A 260 8.09 -17.59 -2.97
N VAL A 261 8.74 -17.16 -1.88
CA VAL A 261 8.07 -16.54 -0.72
C VAL A 261 7.34 -15.25 -1.13
N LEU A 262 7.88 -14.52 -2.10
CA LEU A 262 7.26 -13.31 -2.67
C LEU A 262 6.27 -13.63 -3.82
N GLY A 263 5.82 -14.87 -3.94
CA GLY A 263 4.85 -15.30 -4.97
C GLY A 263 5.46 -15.81 -6.27
N GLY A 264 6.77 -15.73 -6.46
CA GLY A 264 7.51 -16.32 -7.59
C GLY A 264 7.33 -15.63 -8.95
N ARG A 265 6.32 -14.75 -9.11
CA ARG A 265 6.05 -13.98 -10.34
C ARG A 265 6.52 -12.54 -10.28
N GLY A 266 7.08 -12.10 -9.14
CA GLY A 266 7.52 -10.72 -8.93
C GLY A 266 8.56 -10.30 -9.98
N GLU A 267 8.16 -9.43 -10.89
CA GLU A 267 9.04 -8.85 -11.90
C GLU A 267 9.71 -7.59 -11.37
N TYR A 268 8.99 -6.83 -10.58
CA TYR A 268 9.43 -5.55 -10.05
C TYR A 268 9.11 -5.41 -8.57
N ALA A 269 9.99 -4.71 -7.88
CA ALA A 269 9.75 -4.29 -6.51
C ALA A 269 10.06 -2.79 -6.39
N ILE A 270 9.12 -2.05 -5.84
CA ILE A 270 9.25 -0.63 -5.57
C ILE A 270 9.29 -0.43 -4.07
N SER A 271 10.33 0.22 -3.59
CA SER A 271 10.45 0.63 -2.19
C SER A 271 10.35 2.14 -2.10
N GLY A 272 9.42 2.62 -1.29
CA GLY A 272 9.17 4.03 -1.06
C GLY A 272 9.10 4.41 0.41
N GLY A 273 9.08 5.71 0.72
CA GLY A 273 8.94 6.25 2.07
C GLY A 273 10.20 6.30 2.92
N ALA A 274 11.26 5.55 2.58
CA ALA A 274 12.58 5.60 3.22
C ALA A 274 13.64 4.90 2.33
N PRO A 275 14.94 5.14 2.55
CA PRO A 275 16.01 4.42 1.85
C PRO A 275 15.98 2.92 2.19
N LEU A 276 16.03 2.06 1.16
CA LEU A 276 16.15 0.62 1.37
C LEU A 276 17.53 0.27 1.92
N GLY A 277 17.57 -0.42 3.06
CA GLY A 277 18.80 -0.88 3.69
C GLY A 277 19.64 -1.77 2.76
N ARG A 278 20.97 -1.72 2.93
CA ARG A 278 21.93 -2.47 2.08
C ARG A 278 21.69 -3.98 2.10
N ALA A 279 21.19 -4.52 3.21
CA ALA A 279 20.94 -5.95 3.37
C ALA A 279 19.73 -6.46 2.57
N ALA A 280 18.71 -5.64 2.38
CA ALA A 280 17.49 -6.02 1.65
C ALA A 280 17.59 -5.83 0.13
N ARG A 281 18.55 -5.04 -0.35
CA ARG A 281 18.79 -4.80 -1.79
C ARG A 281 19.06 -6.07 -2.61
N PRO A 282 19.77 -7.09 -2.09
CA PRO A 282 20.07 -8.29 -2.87
C PRO A 282 18.88 -9.19 -3.17
N LEU A 283 17.77 -9.05 -2.44
CA LEU A 283 16.56 -9.83 -2.66
C LEU A 283 15.88 -9.55 -4.01
N LEU A 284 16.20 -8.41 -4.59
CA LEU A 284 15.51 -7.88 -5.77
C LEU A 284 16.53 -7.68 -6.88
N PRO A 285 16.32 -8.24 -8.08
CA PRO A 285 17.21 -8.03 -9.22
C PRO A 285 17.32 -6.53 -9.51
N ARG A 286 18.53 -5.98 -9.57
CA ARG A 286 18.78 -4.54 -9.61
C ARG A 286 18.26 -3.84 -10.87
N HIS A 287 18.20 -4.56 -11.99
CA HIS A 287 17.62 -4.07 -13.23
C HIS A 287 16.09 -3.94 -13.19
N ARG A 288 15.47 -4.41 -12.08
CA ARG A 288 14.03 -4.36 -11.82
C ARG A 288 13.69 -3.61 -10.51
N LEU A 289 14.70 -3.02 -9.85
CA LEU A 289 14.49 -2.10 -8.72
C LEU A 289 14.32 -0.69 -9.26
N LEU A 290 13.09 -0.24 -9.35
CA LEU A 290 12.80 1.17 -9.53
C LEU A 290 12.82 1.82 -8.14
N GLY A 291 13.99 2.32 -7.76
CA GLY A 291 14.12 3.16 -6.58
C GLY A 291 13.50 4.53 -6.87
N ALA A 292 12.37 4.82 -6.28
CA ALA A 292 11.92 6.19 -6.06
C ALA A 292 12.80 6.82 -4.97
N GLY A 293 14.08 7.05 -5.28
CA GLY A 293 15.07 7.48 -4.29
C GLY A 293 16.34 8.06 -4.87
N ARG A 294 16.22 8.92 -5.87
CA ARG A 294 17.05 10.10 -5.97
C ARG A 294 16.16 11.29 -5.67
N ALA A 295 15.91 11.54 -4.40
CA ALA A 295 15.70 12.88 -3.95
C ALA A 295 17.04 13.59 -4.16
N THR A 296 17.17 14.33 -5.23
CA THR A 296 18.14 15.41 -5.31
C THR A 296 17.72 16.40 -4.25
N ALA A 297 18.66 16.68 -3.34
CA ALA A 297 18.58 17.75 -2.37
C ALA A 297 18.36 19.10 -3.09
#